data_0f4956eedc829ee22c11cab808ce56c4
#
_entry.id   0f4956eedc829ee22c11cab808ce56c4
#
_cell.length_a   1.000
_cell.length_b   1.000
_cell.length_c   1.000
_cell.angle_alpha   90.00
_cell.angle_beta   90.00
_cell.angle_gamma   90.00
#
_symmetry.space_group_name_H-M   'P 1'
#
loop_
_entity.id
_entity.type
_entity.pdbx_description
1 polymer ?
#
loop_
_entity_poly.entity_id
_entity_poly.type
_entity_poly.pdbx_seq_one_letter_code
_entity_poly.pdbx_strand_id
1 'polypeptide(L)'
;MVPLVNEATSWNQGTFFGSIVSSEKTAAASGTIGELRRDPMAMLPFCGYNMADYWQHWVDVGKRDGARLPKIFYVNWFRKNEQGGFIWPGFGDNSRVLDWIFKRCDGAVEAVETPIGLLPTLDGLNLDQLGLSEDAIASLLRVDADGWMAELPLIEDYYASFGEHVPEELKEELEELKRNLEAVTVNVA
;
A
#
# COMPACT_ATOMS: atom_id res chain seq x y z
N MET A 1 -2.85 2.85 -9.41
CA MET A 1 -3.16 3.52 -8.17
C MET A 1 -2.01 3.40 -7.16
N VAL A 2 -1.65 2.20 -6.68
CA VAL A 2 -0.54 2.02 -5.73
C VAL A 2 0.80 2.25 -6.42
N PRO A 3 1.71 3.09 -5.86
CA PRO A 3 3.06 3.28 -6.40
C PRO A 3 3.94 2.03 -6.24
N LEU A 4 5.14 2.07 -6.85
CA LEU A 4 6.09 0.95 -6.82
C LEU A 4 6.39 0.49 -5.39
N VAL A 5 6.60 1.44 -4.49
CA VAL A 5 6.83 1.19 -3.07
C VAL A 5 6.39 2.40 -2.25
N ASN A 6 5.82 2.17 -1.09
CA ASN A 6 5.62 3.17 -0.05
C ASN A 6 5.86 2.59 1.34
N GLU A 7 6.36 3.41 2.25
CA GLU A 7 6.56 3.10 3.66
C GLU A 7 5.39 3.68 4.46
N ALA A 8 4.81 2.90 5.34
CA ALA A 8 3.83 3.38 6.30
C ALA A 8 4.48 4.34 7.31
N THR A 9 3.78 5.43 7.64
CA THR A 9 4.23 6.43 8.62
C THR A 9 4.11 5.93 10.05
N SER A 10 3.21 4.98 10.29
CA SER A 10 2.93 4.40 11.60
C SER A 10 2.64 2.90 11.51
N TRP A 11 2.62 2.23 12.67
CA TRP A 11 2.19 0.85 12.78
C TRP A 11 0.71 0.67 12.41
N ASN A 12 -0.15 1.61 12.82
CA ASN A 12 -1.57 1.57 12.51
C ASN A 12 -1.80 1.75 11.01
N GLN A 13 -1.11 2.70 10.36
CA GLN A 13 -1.19 2.86 8.91
C GLN A 13 -0.72 1.61 8.17
N GLY A 14 0.35 0.96 8.64
CA GLY A 14 0.83 -0.32 8.07
C GLY A 14 -0.19 -1.45 8.25
N THR A 15 -0.86 -1.52 9.40
CA THR A 15 -1.96 -2.47 9.66
C THR A 15 -3.16 -2.16 8.76
N PHE A 16 -3.50 -0.88 8.58
CA PHE A 16 -4.52 -0.42 7.65
C PHE A 16 -4.23 -0.87 6.22
N PHE A 17 -3.02 -0.63 5.70
CA PHE A 17 -2.64 -1.11 4.37
C PHE A 17 -2.80 -2.63 4.23
N GLY A 18 -2.35 -3.38 5.23
CA GLY A 18 -2.53 -4.83 5.25
C GLY A 18 -3.99 -5.27 5.21
N SER A 19 -4.87 -4.54 5.89
CA SER A 19 -6.31 -4.85 5.96
C SER A 19 -7.03 -4.66 4.64
N ILE A 20 -6.60 -3.71 3.80
CA ILE A 20 -7.24 -3.34 2.53
C ILE A 20 -6.54 -3.92 1.30
N VAL A 21 -5.48 -4.70 1.47
CA VAL A 21 -4.77 -5.35 0.36
C VAL A 21 -5.74 -6.11 -0.54
N SER A 22 -5.51 -5.99 -1.84
CA SER A 22 -6.23 -6.74 -2.86
C SER A 22 -5.28 -7.62 -3.66
N SER A 23 -5.77 -8.77 -4.09
CA SER A 23 -5.05 -9.67 -5.00
C SER A 23 -5.89 -10.00 -6.23
N GLU A 24 -5.23 -10.29 -7.35
CA GLU A 24 -5.90 -10.74 -8.55
C GLU A 24 -6.37 -12.19 -8.38
N LYS A 25 -7.62 -12.47 -8.76
CA LYS A 25 -8.15 -13.83 -8.79
C LYS A 25 -7.40 -14.65 -9.84
N THR A 26 -6.92 -15.81 -9.44
CA THR A 26 -6.29 -16.77 -10.37
C THR A 26 -7.34 -17.64 -11.05
N ALA A 27 -7.00 -18.20 -12.21
CA ALA A 27 -7.89 -19.11 -12.96
C ALA A 27 -8.37 -20.31 -12.13
N ALA A 28 -7.62 -20.75 -11.12
CA ALA A 28 -7.97 -21.83 -10.20
C ALA A 28 -9.10 -21.48 -9.23
N ALA A 29 -9.40 -20.19 -9.03
CA ALA A 29 -10.38 -19.70 -8.05
C ALA A 29 -11.75 -19.39 -8.68
N SER A 30 -12.13 -20.02 -9.79
CA SER A 30 -13.44 -19.88 -10.46
C SER A 30 -13.91 -18.45 -10.74
N GLY A 31 -12.99 -17.54 -11.00
CA GLY A 31 -13.26 -16.14 -11.31
C GLY A 31 -12.84 -15.75 -12.72
N THR A 32 -13.26 -14.59 -13.13
CA THR A 32 -12.75 -13.93 -14.34
C THR A 32 -11.28 -13.57 -14.12
N ILE A 33 -10.39 -13.94 -15.03
CA ILE A 33 -8.98 -13.56 -14.95
C ILE A 33 -8.88 -12.03 -14.92
N GLY A 34 -8.09 -11.49 -13.98
CA GLY A 34 -7.89 -10.06 -13.82
C GLY A 34 -8.87 -9.37 -12.85
N GLU A 35 -9.84 -10.09 -12.29
CA GLU A 35 -10.72 -9.55 -11.27
C GLU A 35 -9.98 -9.43 -9.92
N LEU A 36 -10.03 -8.26 -9.32
CA LEU A 36 -9.46 -8.01 -7.98
C LEU A 36 -10.42 -8.50 -6.89
N ARG A 37 -9.86 -9.03 -5.83
CA ARG A 37 -10.58 -9.32 -4.58
C ARG A 37 -9.82 -8.75 -3.39
N ARG A 38 -10.54 -8.38 -2.35
CA ARG A 38 -9.90 -8.09 -1.06
C ARG A 38 -9.27 -9.38 -0.52
N ASP A 39 -8.03 -9.25 -0.10
CA ASP A 39 -7.22 -10.35 0.42
C ASP A 39 -6.39 -9.85 1.62
N PRO A 40 -7.07 -9.48 2.72
CA PRO A 40 -6.43 -8.80 3.83
C PRO A 40 -5.23 -9.58 4.33
N MET A 41 -4.09 -8.90 4.43
CA MET A 41 -2.78 -9.44 4.82
C MET A 41 -2.37 -10.70 4.04
N ALA A 42 -2.92 -10.90 2.83
CA ALA A 42 -2.76 -12.11 2.00
C ALA A 42 -3.15 -13.42 2.76
N MET A 43 -4.12 -13.34 3.67
CA MET A 43 -4.47 -14.43 4.59
C MET A 43 -5.93 -14.89 4.48
N LEU A 44 -6.73 -14.31 3.60
CA LEU A 44 -8.17 -14.60 3.54
C LEU A 44 -8.51 -16.10 3.52
N PRO A 45 -7.82 -16.97 2.75
CA PRO A 45 -8.13 -18.39 2.73
C PRO A 45 -7.76 -19.14 4.01
N PHE A 46 -6.95 -18.54 4.88
CA PHE A 46 -6.37 -19.19 6.06
C PHE A 46 -6.99 -18.69 7.37
N CYS A 47 -7.82 -17.65 7.33
CA CYS A 47 -8.49 -17.10 8.51
C CYS A 47 -9.88 -17.72 8.67
N GLY A 48 -10.04 -18.57 9.68
CA GLY A 48 -11.29 -19.28 9.98
C GLY A 48 -12.21 -18.54 10.96
N TYR A 49 -11.99 -17.25 11.23
CA TYR A 49 -12.79 -16.40 12.12
C TYR A 49 -12.92 -15.00 11.52
N ASN A 50 -13.57 -14.06 12.23
CA ASN A 50 -13.70 -12.70 11.72
C ASN A 50 -12.32 -12.06 11.55
N MET A 51 -11.99 -11.68 10.32
CA MET A 51 -10.66 -11.14 10.00
C MET A 51 -10.36 -9.83 10.73
N ALA A 52 -11.37 -9.07 11.11
CA ALA A 52 -11.19 -7.84 11.88
C ALA A 52 -10.62 -8.11 13.29
N ASP A 53 -10.91 -9.28 13.89
CA ASP A 53 -10.29 -9.68 15.17
C ASP A 53 -8.77 -9.90 15.00
N TYR A 54 -8.33 -10.36 13.82
CA TYR A 54 -6.89 -10.46 13.51
C TYR A 54 -6.25 -9.08 13.34
N TRP A 55 -6.96 -8.12 12.74
CA TRP A 55 -6.47 -6.74 12.65
C TRP A 55 -6.37 -6.10 14.05
N GLN A 56 -7.35 -6.36 14.92
CA GLN A 56 -7.29 -5.89 16.30
C GLN A 56 -6.05 -6.44 17.02
N HIS A 57 -5.72 -7.71 16.80
CA HIS A 57 -4.50 -8.29 17.35
C HIS A 57 -3.24 -7.52 16.91
N TRP A 58 -3.14 -7.11 15.63
CA TRP A 58 -2.02 -6.30 15.15
C TRP A 58 -1.99 -4.91 15.77
N VAL A 59 -3.12 -4.24 15.87
CA VAL A 59 -3.23 -2.95 16.57
C VAL A 59 -2.74 -3.10 18.01
N ASP A 60 -3.17 -4.14 18.72
CA ASP A 60 -2.78 -4.41 20.12
C ASP A 60 -1.30 -4.75 20.27
N VAL A 61 -0.68 -5.38 19.27
CA VAL A 61 0.78 -5.58 19.25
C VAL A 61 1.50 -4.24 19.29
N GLY A 62 1.00 -3.25 18.55
CA GLY A 62 1.54 -1.89 18.53
C GLY A 62 1.44 -1.14 19.88
N LYS A 63 0.46 -1.49 20.71
CA LYS A 63 0.21 -0.87 22.02
C LYS A 63 1.01 -1.48 23.17
N ARG A 64 1.75 -2.55 22.94
CA ARG A 64 2.50 -3.25 24.01
C ARG A 64 3.67 -2.41 24.49
N ASP A 65 3.83 -2.31 25.80
CA ASP A 65 4.96 -1.64 26.42
C ASP A 65 6.30 -2.25 25.94
N GLY A 66 7.20 -1.39 25.47
CA GLY A 66 8.50 -1.80 24.95
C GLY A 66 8.46 -2.54 23.62
N ALA A 67 7.34 -2.52 22.89
CA ALA A 67 7.25 -3.09 21.55
C ALA A 67 8.30 -2.49 20.61
N ARG A 68 9.07 -3.36 19.94
CA ARG A 68 10.04 -2.98 18.91
C ARG A 68 9.45 -3.36 17.57
N LEU A 69 8.67 -2.45 17.01
CA LEU A 69 7.92 -2.67 15.80
C LEU A 69 8.79 -2.46 14.56
N PRO A 70 8.70 -3.36 13.55
CA PRO A 70 9.34 -3.12 12.27
C PRO A 70 8.64 -2.02 11.49
N LYS A 71 9.33 -1.42 10.54
CA LYS A 71 8.71 -0.60 9.50
C LYS A 71 7.92 -1.48 8.55
N ILE A 72 6.82 -0.95 8.01
CA ILE A 72 5.95 -1.66 7.08
C ILE A 72 6.02 -0.97 5.73
N PHE A 73 6.20 -1.78 4.69
CA PHE A 73 6.28 -1.31 3.32
C PHE A 73 5.24 -2.01 2.46
N TYR A 74 4.58 -1.26 1.60
CA TYR A 74 3.73 -1.79 0.55
C TYR A 74 4.47 -1.72 -0.78
N VAL A 75 4.53 -2.83 -1.52
CA VAL A 75 5.26 -2.94 -2.78
C VAL A 75 4.32 -3.39 -3.89
N ASN A 76 4.36 -2.71 -5.04
CA ASN A 76 3.58 -3.03 -6.22
C ASN A 76 4.47 -3.23 -7.45
N TRP A 77 4.86 -4.46 -7.71
CA TRP A 77 5.63 -4.84 -8.90
C TRP A 77 4.85 -4.77 -10.22
N PHE A 78 3.52 -4.66 -10.18
CA PHE A 78 2.61 -4.97 -11.27
C PHE A 78 1.90 -3.74 -11.86
N ARG A 79 2.41 -2.54 -11.62
CA ARG A 79 1.85 -1.33 -12.22
C ARG A 79 1.99 -1.39 -13.73
N LYS A 80 0.87 -1.13 -14.43
CA LYS A 80 0.79 -1.22 -15.89
C LYS A 80 0.78 0.17 -16.51
N ASN A 81 1.31 0.27 -17.73
CA ASN A 81 1.18 1.42 -18.61
C ASN A 81 -0.18 1.38 -19.34
N GLU A 82 -0.46 2.40 -20.15
CA GLU A 82 -1.70 2.51 -20.94
C GLU A 82 -1.90 1.35 -21.94
N GLN A 83 -0.83 0.73 -22.38
CA GLN A 83 -0.85 -0.43 -23.28
C GLN A 83 -1.02 -1.76 -22.55
N GLY A 84 -1.17 -1.75 -21.23
CA GLY A 84 -1.33 -2.93 -20.39
C GLY A 84 -0.04 -3.69 -20.07
N GLY A 85 1.12 -3.18 -20.49
CA GLY A 85 2.43 -3.74 -20.14
C GLY A 85 2.87 -3.34 -18.74
N PHE A 86 3.64 -4.18 -18.05
CA PHE A 86 4.24 -3.83 -16.77
C PHE A 86 5.31 -2.75 -16.98
N ILE A 87 5.28 -1.72 -16.12
CA ILE A 87 6.26 -0.63 -16.17
C ILE A 87 7.57 -1.09 -15.51
N TRP A 88 7.47 -1.77 -14.35
CA TRP A 88 8.63 -2.26 -13.63
C TRP A 88 9.20 -3.53 -14.28
N PRO A 89 10.52 -3.62 -14.54
CA PRO A 89 11.10 -4.77 -15.23
C PRO A 89 11.03 -6.07 -14.42
N GLY A 90 11.06 -5.96 -13.09
CA GLY A 90 11.04 -7.14 -12.22
C GLY A 90 12.37 -7.85 -12.06
N PHE A 91 12.36 -9.08 -11.57
CA PHE A 91 13.52 -9.94 -11.36
C PHE A 91 14.67 -9.26 -10.60
N GLY A 92 15.84 -9.16 -11.21
CA GLY A 92 17.04 -8.56 -10.61
C GLY A 92 16.84 -7.13 -10.15
N ASP A 93 16.01 -6.36 -10.85
CA ASP A 93 15.73 -4.96 -10.50
C ASP A 93 14.87 -4.81 -9.23
N ASN A 94 14.19 -5.86 -8.79
CA ASN A 94 13.51 -5.87 -7.50
C ASN A 94 14.48 -5.61 -6.33
N SER A 95 15.75 -5.97 -6.48
CA SER A 95 16.79 -5.69 -5.49
C SER A 95 16.98 -4.19 -5.21
N ARG A 96 16.67 -3.31 -6.17
CA ARG A 96 16.76 -1.84 -6.02
C ARG A 96 15.73 -1.32 -5.02
N VAL A 97 14.52 -1.87 -5.06
CA VAL A 97 13.47 -1.54 -4.09
C VAL A 97 13.81 -2.09 -2.71
N LEU A 98 14.34 -3.31 -2.64
CA LEU A 98 14.80 -3.90 -1.38
C LEU A 98 15.97 -3.11 -0.78
N ASP A 99 16.91 -2.64 -1.58
CA ASP A 99 18.02 -1.77 -1.15
C ASP A 99 17.49 -0.46 -0.54
N TRP A 100 16.47 0.17 -1.19
CA TRP A 100 15.82 1.35 -0.63
C TRP A 100 15.15 1.03 0.72
N ILE A 101 14.42 -0.09 0.82
CA ILE A 101 13.76 -0.53 2.06
C ILE A 101 14.79 -0.70 3.19
N PHE A 102 15.91 -1.36 2.93
CA PHE A 102 16.97 -1.51 3.93
C PHE A 102 17.56 -0.16 4.35
N LYS A 103 17.87 0.71 3.40
CA LYS A 103 18.35 2.07 3.69
C LYS A 103 17.34 2.89 4.50
N ARG A 104 16.03 2.72 4.25
CA ARG A 104 14.99 3.33 5.09
C ARG A 104 14.98 2.78 6.51
N CYS A 105 15.18 1.48 6.67
CA CYS A 105 15.27 0.86 8.00
C CYS A 105 16.49 1.38 8.78
N ASP A 106 17.60 1.63 8.09
CA ASP A 106 18.84 2.15 8.68
C ASP A 106 18.85 3.68 8.84
N GLY A 107 17.83 4.39 8.34
CA GLY A 107 17.79 5.86 8.34
C GLY A 107 18.82 6.50 7.40
N ALA A 108 19.29 5.77 6.39
CA ALA A 108 20.36 6.18 5.48
C ALA A 108 19.86 6.88 4.21
N VAL A 109 18.56 6.97 3.98
CA VAL A 109 17.97 7.63 2.82
C VAL A 109 16.68 8.37 3.20
N GLU A 110 16.46 9.52 2.57
CA GLU A 110 15.26 10.34 2.76
C GLU A 110 14.06 9.76 2.00
N ALA A 111 12.86 10.22 2.36
CA ALA A 111 11.62 9.91 1.68
C ALA A 111 10.73 11.14 1.57
N VAL A 112 9.81 11.13 0.62
CA VAL A 112 8.82 12.18 0.40
C VAL A 112 7.52 11.80 1.08
N GLU A 113 7.00 12.69 1.90
CA GLU A 113 5.69 12.51 2.52
C GLU A 113 4.57 12.71 1.49
N THR A 114 3.61 11.83 1.49
CA THR A 114 2.46 11.84 0.58
C THR A 114 1.18 11.46 1.33
N PRO A 115 -0.01 11.67 0.76
CA PRO A 115 -1.27 11.26 1.37
C PRO A 115 -1.35 9.77 1.75
N ILE A 116 -0.57 8.92 1.12
CA ILE A 116 -0.60 7.46 1.30
C ILE A 116 0.63 6.91 2.02
N GLY A 117 1.46 7.75 2.62
CA GLY A 117 2.69 7.35 3.30
C GLY A 117 3.95 7.95 2.67
N LEU A 118 5.10 7.37 2.94
CA LEU A 118 6.41 7.87 2.53
C LEU A 118 6.89 7.16 1.26
N LEU A 119 7.18 7.93 0.21
CA LEU A 119 7.67 7.44 -1.07
C LEU A 119 9.17 7.73 -1.24
N PRO A 120 9.88 6.94 -2.05
CA PRO A 120 11.27 7.26 -2.41
C PRO A 120 11.35 8.59 -3.15
N THR A 121 12.45 9.31 -2.92
CA THR A 121 12.91 10.32 -3.86
C THR A 121 13.49 9.66 -5.11
N LEU A 122 13.60 10.38 -6.22
CA LEU A 122 14.23 9.85 -7.44
C LEU A 122 15.66 9.38 -7.17
N ASP A 123 16.42 10.14 -6.37
CA ASP A 123 17.80 9.80 -6.00
C ASP A 123 17.85 8.66 -4.96
N GLY A 124 16.79 8.43 -4.22
CA GLY A 124 16.70 7.37 -3.21
C GLY A 124 16.58 5.97 -3.79
N LEU A 125 15.93 5.86 -4.96
CA LEU A 125 15.92 4.64 -5.75
C LEU A 125 17.07 4.67 -6.75
N ASN A 126 17.97 3.70 -6.69
CA ASN A 126 19.01 3.56 -7.71
C ASN A 126 18.36 3.13 -9.04
N LEU A 127 18.08 4.10 -9.89
CA LEU A 127 17.43 3.90 -11.20
C LEU A 127 18.43 3.88 -12.37
N ASP A 128 19.71 4.01 -12.08
CA ASP A 128 20.77 3.98 -13.09
C ASP A 128 20.73 2.68 -13.90
N GLN A 129 20.92 2.81 -15.21
CA GLN A 129 20.95 1.70 -16.16
C GLN A 129 19.65 0.85 -16.23
N LEU A 130 18.54 1.32 -15.64
CA LEU A 130 17.26 0.62 -15.68
C LEU A 130 16.59 0.68 -17.06
N GLY A 131 16.98 1.67 -17.89
CA GLY A 131 16.44 1.85 -19.24
C GLY A 131 14.98 2.34 -19.30
N LEU A 132 14.43 2.80 -18.19
CA LEU A 132 13.12 3.41 -18.14
C LEU A 132 13.18 4.89 -18.53
N SER A 133 12.14 5.38 -19.21
CA SER A 133 11.97 6.81 -19.47
C SER A 133 11.60 7.57 -18.19
N GLU A 134 11.83 8.88 -18.16
CA GLU A 134 11.43 9.76 -17.07
C GLU A 134 9.92 9.65 -16.78
N ASP A 135 9.08 9.59 -17.82
CA ASP A 135 7.63 9.42 -17.69
C ASP A 135 7.25 8.07 -17.03
N ALA A 136 7.96 6.99 -17.37
CA ALA A 136 7.75 5.69 -16.76
C ALA A 136 8.11 5.71 -15.27
N ILE A 137 9.22 6.34 -14.91
CA ILE A 137 9.66 6.51 -13.53
C ILE A 137 8.66 7.37 -12.75
N ALA A 138 8.27 8.52 -13.30
CA ALA A 138 7.26 9.39 -12.70
C ALA A 138 5.93 8.64 -12.49
N SER A 139 5.53 7.82 -13.48
CA SER A 139 4.34 6.99 -13.37
C SER A 139 4.46 5.96 -12.24
N LEU A 140 5.62 5.33 -12.03
CA LEU A 140 5.83 4.35 -10.96
C LEU A 140 5.69 4.94 -9.54
N LEU A 141 6.07 6.21 -9.36
CA LEU A 141 6.09 6.88 -8.06
C LEU A 141 4.87 7.80 -7.84
N ARG A 142 4.07 8.04 -8.87
CA ARG A 142 2.91 8.94 -8.77
C ARG A 142 1.84 8.38 -7.83
N VAL A 143 1.37 9.24 -6.92
CA VAL A 143 0.12 9.02 -6.17
C VAL A 143 -1.06 9.37 -7.07
N ASP A 144 -1.93 8.41 -7.30
CA ASP A 144 -3.17 8.57 -8.05
C ASP A 144 -4.29 8.98 -7.08
N ALA A 145 -4.37 10.28 -6.80
CA ALA A 145 -5.32 10.80 -5.82
C ALA A 145 -6.78 10.51 -6.21
N ASP A 146 -7.13 10.66 -7.48
CA ASP A 146 -8.49 10.39 -7.97
C ASP A 146 -8.85 8.91 -7.82
N GLY A 147 -7.90 8.02 -8.16
CA GLY A 147 -8.08 6.58 -7.97
C GLY A 147 -8.26 6.22 -6.49
N TRP A 148 -7.50 6.83 -5.59
CA TRP A 148 -7.66 6.63 -4.16
C TRP A 148 -8.99 7.19 -3.62
N MET A 149 -9.42 8.36 -4.07
CA MET A 149 -10.73 8.92 -3.72
C MET A 149 -11.88 8.00 -4.15
N ALA A 150 -11.77 7.40 -5.34
CA ALA A 150 -12.77 6.42 -5.81
C ALA A 150 -12.75 5.10 -5.02
N GLU A 151 -11.63 4.76 -4.40
CA GLU A 151 -11.47 3.55 -3.59
C GLU A 151 -12.05 3.68 -2.17
N LEU A 152 -12.13 4.91 -1.62
CA LEU A 152 -12.62 5.14 -0.25
C LEU A 152 -13.97 4.50 0.03
N PRO A 153 -15.04 4.74 -0.77
CA PRO A 153 -16.34 4.11 -0.51
C PRO A 153 -16.29 2.57 -0.61
N LEU A 154 -15.41 2.01 -1.44
CA LEU A 154 -15.25 0.56 -1.55
C LEU A 154 -14.56 -0.02 -0.29
N ILE A 155 -13.69 0.75 0.35
CA ILE A 155 -13.08 0.36 1.63
C ILE A 155 -14.12 0.46 2.75
N GLU A 156 -14.93 1.53 2.76
CA GLU A 156 -16.03 1.70 3.73
C GLU A 156 -17.01 0.52 3.67
N ASP A 157 -17.48 0.16 2.47
CA ASP A 157 -18.38 -0.99 2.25
C ASP A 157 -17.73 -2.31 2.67
N TYR A 158 -16.44 -2.46 2.37
CA TYR A 158 -15.68 -3.64 2.78
C TYR A 158 -15.59 -3.75 4.31
N TYR A 159 -15.26 -2.66 5.01
CA TYR A 159 -15.22 -2.64 6.46
C TYR A 159 -16.58 -2.89 7.09
N ALA A 160 -17.66 -2.35 6.51
CA ALA A 160 -19.02 -2.60 6.97
C ALA A 160 -19.37 -4.10 6.97
N SER A 161 -18.77 -4.90 6.08
CA SER A 161 -19.01 -6.35 6.03
C SER A 161 -18.51 -7.12 7.25
N PHE A 162 -17.62 -6.54 8.05
CA PHE A 162 -17.10 -7.13 9.31
C PHE A 162 -17.87 -6.69 10.56
N GLY A 163 -18.88 -5.82 10.40
CA GLY A 163 -19.68 -5.30 11.50
C GLY A 163 -18.87 -4.44 12.48
N GLU A 164 -19.15 -4.61 13.77
CA GLU A 164 -18.52 -3.83 14.84
C GLU A 164 -17.10 -4.30 15.19
N HIS A 165 -16.60 -5.35 14.55
CA HIS A 165 -15.28 -5.91 14.85
C HIS A 165 -14.12 -5.08 14.30
N VAL A 166 -14.37 -4.19 13.32
CA VAL A 166 -13.30 -3.36 12.74
C VAL A 166 -12.70 -2.45 13.80
N PRO A 167 -11.38 -2.52 14.07
CA PRO A 167 -10.71 -1.64 15.03
C PRO A 167 -10.96 -0.16 14.74
N GLU A 168 -11.14 0.63 15.79
CA GLU A 168 -11.34 2.08 15.64
C GLU A 168 -10.14 2.75 15.00
N GLU A 169 -8.94 2.31 15.34
CA GLU A 169 -7.69 2.81 14.76
C GLU A 169 -7.65 2.67 13.22
N LEU A 170 -8.23 1.61 12.66
CA LEU A 170 -8.28 1.45 11.20
C LEU A 170 -9.34 2.34 10.54
N LYS A 171 -10.41 2.66 11.24
CA LYS A 171 -11.38 3.66 10.78
C LYS A 171 -10.78 5.06 10.82
N GLU A 172 -10.02 5.38 11.87
CA GLU A 172 -9.27 6.64 12.00
C GLU A 172 -8.26 6.81 10.86
N GLU A 173 -7.51 5.75 10.50
CA GLU A 173 -6.57 5.76 9.36
C GLU A 173 -7.30 5.98 8.01
N LEU A 174 -8.50 5.41 7.83
CA LEU A 174 -9.31 5.65 6.64
C LEU A 174 -9.76 7.11 6.54
N GLU A 175 -10.23 7.69 7.64
CA GLU A 175 -10.60 9.10 7.70
C GLU A 175 -9.38 10.03 7.50
N GLU A 176 -8.22 9.65 8.00
CA GLU A 176 -6.99 10.38 7.78
C GLU A 176 -6.56 10.34 6.30
N LEU A 177 -6.61 9.17 5.68
CA LEU A 177 -6.35 9.02 4.25
C LEU A 177 -7.26 9.95 3.43
N LYS A 178 -8.56 9.98 3.75
CA LYS A 178 -9.54 10.85 3.08
C LYS A 178 -9.16 12.33 3.21
N ARG A 179 -8.87 12.79 4.43
CA ARG A 179 -8.46 14.20 4.67
C ARG A 179 -7.19 14.56 3.89
N ASN A 180 -6.20 13.66 3.87
CA ASN A 180 -4.93 13.90 3.20
C ASN A 180 -5.10 13.97 1.67
N LEU A 181 -5.97 13.14 1.09
CA LEU A 181 -6.29 13.17 -0.33
C LEU A 181 -7.06 14.45 -0.72
N GLU A 182 -8.04 14.86 0.07
CA GLU A 182 -8.80 16.09 -0.14
C GLU A 182 -7.89 17.33 -0.11
N ALA A 183 -6.92 17.36 0.81
CA ALA A 183 -5.97 18.47 0.93
C ALA A 183 -5.07 18.63 -0.31
N VAL A 184 -4.70 17.54 -0.97
CA VAL A 184 -3.91 17.59 -2.21
C VAL A 184 -4.76 18.02 -3.40
N THR A 185 -6.00 17.55 -3.49
CA THR A 185 -6.91 17.89 -4.60
C THR A 185 -7.25 19.38 -4.63
N VAL A 186 -7.40 20.01 -3.46
CA VAL A 186 -7.68 21.48 -3.35
C VAL A 186 -6.48 22.33 -3.80
N ASN A 187 -5.24 21.84 -3.65
CA ASN A 187 -4.03 22.60 -4.01
C ASN A 187 -3.69 22.54 -5.52
N VAL A 188 -4.39 21.74 -6.30
CA VAL A 188 -4.16 21.55 -7.75
C VAL A 188 -5.23 22.30 -8.59
N ALA A 189 -6.25 22.83 -7.96
CA ALA A 189 -7.32 23.64 -8.60
C ALA A 189 -7.02 25.15 -8.50
#